data_d26594538b6077203d72ac140af132c9
#
_entry.id   d26594538b6077203d72ac140af132c9
#
_cell.length_a   1.000
_cell.length_b   1.000
_cell.length_c   1.000
_cell.angle_alpha   90.00
_cell.angle_beta   90.00
_cell.angle_gamma   90.00
#
_symmetry.space_group_name_H-M   'P 1'
#
loop_
_entity.id
_entity.type
_entity.pdbx_description
1 polymer ?
#
loop_
_entity_poly.entity_id
_entity_poly.type
_entity_poly.pdbx_seq_one_letter_code
_entity_poly.pdbx_strand_id
1 'polypeptide(L)'
;MAIDQITGHFMKYLCLVYYDENVINAMSPQEWESLNKECIACGDNLRSAGHFLGGNALQPVNTAATLRVRDGRPHVTDGPFAETKEQLAGFYLLEAENLDQVIQLAGKIPPARLGSIEIRPIRELQPD
;
A
#
# COMPACT_ATOMS: atom_id res chain seq x y z
N MET A 1 -5.53 -7.78 31.83
CA MET A 1 -5.55 -7.84 31.26
C MET A 1 -5.56 -7.80 30.63
N ALA A 2 -5.67 -7.87 30.58
CA ALA A 2 -5.70 -8.07 29.79
C ALA A 2 -5.51 -7.43 29.16
N ILE A 3 -5.44 -6.90 29.40
CA ILE A 3 -5.16 -6.37 28.52
C ILE A 3 -4.39 -6.53 27.77
N ASP A 4 -3.56 -7.05 28.16
CA ASP A 4 -2.70 -7.42 27.38
C ASP A 4 -3.12 -8.20 26.37
N GLN A 5 -3.69 -9.02 26.61
CA GLN A 5 -4.22 -9.75 25.56
C GLN A 5 -4.92 -8.85 24.60
N ILE A 6 -5.51 -7.82 25.06
CA ILE A 6 -6.13 -6.88 24.15
C ILE A 6 -5.12 -6.29 23.22
N THR A 7 -3.99 -5.88 23.76
CA THR A 7 -2.97 -5.30 22.92
C THR A 7 -2.41 -6.33 21.96
N GLY A 8 -2.39 -7.61 22.37
CA GLY A 8 -1.93 -8.66 21.51
C GLY A 8 -2.83 -8.92 20.32
N HIS A 9 -4.01 -8.32 20.30
CA HIS A 9 -4.97 -8.57 19.25
C HIS A 9 -4.90 -7.60 18.09
N PHE A 10 -4.06 -6.57 18.19
CA PHE A 10 -3.83 -5.71 17.03
C PHE A 10 -2.98 -6.46 16.03
N MET A 11 -3.40 -6.38 14.77
CA MET A 11 -2.74 -7.07 13.68
C MET A 11 -2.26 -6.07 12.66
N LYS A 12 -1.23 -6.46 11.93
CA LYS A 12 -0.65 -5.62 10.89
C LYS A 12 -1.15 -6.08 9.53
N TYR A 13 -1.43 -5.10 8.68
CA TYR A 13 -1.92 -5.34 7.33
C TYR A 13 -1.16 -4.46 6.36
N LEU A 14 -0.80 -5.04 5.23
CA LEU A 14 -0.23 -4.28 4.13
C LEU A 14 -1.36 -3.94 3.17
N CYS A 15 -1.54 -2.65 2.92
CA CYS A 15 -2.56 -2.16 2.00
C CYS A 15 -1.85 -1.71 0.74
N LEU A 16 -2.01 -2.47 -0.33
CA LEU A 16 -1.35 -2.23 -1.61
C LEU A 16 -2.26 -1.40 -2.49
N VAL A 17 -1.78 -0.25 -2.93
CA VAL A 17 -2.58 0.70 -3.70
C VAL A 17 -2.30 0.50 -5.17
N TYR A 18 -3.37 0.24 -5.93
CA TYR A 18 -3.29 0.05 -7.37
C TYR A 18 -4.18 1.05 -8.08
N TYR A 19 -3.71 1.59 -9.19
CA TYR A 19 -4.56 2.36 -10.09
C TYR A 19 -3.98 2.26 -11.51
N ASP A 20 -4.82 2.62 -12.49
CA ASP A 20 -4.38 2.66 -13.88
C ASP A 20 -3.58 3.95 -14.08
N GLU A 21 -2.30 3.81 -14.39
CA GLU A 21 -1.43 4.99 -14.57
C GLU A 21 -1.92 5.90 -15.68
N ASN A 22 -2.63 5.35 -16.66
CA ASN A 22 -3.20 6.19 -17.72
C ASN A 22 -4.22 7.17 -17.19
N VAL A 23 -5.01 6.77 -16.18
CA VAL A 23 -5.99 7.65 -15.54
C VAL A 23 -5.27 8.79 -14.84
N ILE A 24 -4.20 8.45 -14.12
CA ILE A 24 -3.42 9.44 -13.37
C ILE A 24 -2.72 10.41 -14.34
N ASN A 25 -2.13 9.86 -15.41
CA ASN A 25 -1.41 10.69 -16.38
C ASN A 25 -2.34 11.64 -17.14
N ALA A 26 -3.62 11.34 -17.16
CA ALA A 26 -4.60 12.21 -17.80
C ALA A 26 -5.10 13.36 -16.91
N MET A 27 -4.69 13.37 -15.64
CA MET A 27 -5.09 14.42 -14.71
C MET A 27 -4.39 15.73 -15.03
N SER A 28 -5.10 16.84 -14.76
CA SER A 28 -4.48 18.16 -14.81
C SER A 28 -3.51 18.31 -13.65
N PRO A 29 -2.54 19.26 -13.74
CA PRO A 29 -1.65 19.51 -12.59
C PRO A 29 -2.42 19.81 -11.31
N GLN A 30 -3.55 20.53 -11.41
CA GLN A 30 -4.33 20.87 -10.24
C GLN A 30 -4.99 19.64 -9.63
N GLU A 31 -5.51 18.73 -10.47
CA GLU A 31 -6.11 17.49 -9.99
C GLU A 31 -5.07 16.62 -9.31
N TRP A 32 -3.89 16.51 -9.90
CA TRP A 32 -2.80 15.74 -9.32
C TRP A 32 -2.37 16.30 -7.97
N GLU A 33 -2.22 17.63 -7.89
CA GLU A 33 -1.84 18.28 -6.64
C GLU A 33 -2.90 18.05 -5.57
N SER A 34 -4.17 18.15 -5.95
CA SER A 34 -5.27 17.95 -5.02
C SER A 34 -5.26 16.51 -4.48
N LEU A 35 -5.06 15.53 -5.35
CA LEU A 35 -4.99 14.14 -4.94
C LEU A 35 -3.83 13.91 -3.97
N ASN A 36 -2.67 14.48 -4.27
CA ASN A 36 -1.50 14.33 -3.40
C ASN A 36 -1.76 14.93 -2.01
N LYS A 37 -2.42 16.07 -1.94
CA LYS A 37 -2.77 16.68 -0.67
C LYS A 37 -3.71 15.80 0.13
N GLU A 38 -4.69 15.18 -0.54
CA GLU A 38 -5.60 14.25 0.12
C GLU A 38 -4.84 13.04 0.66
N CYS A 39 -3.89 12.53 -0.10
CA CYS A 39 -3.11 11.37 0.33
C CYS A 39 -2.26 11.70 1.56
N ILE A 40 -1.64 12.88 1.58
CA ILE A 40 -0.86 13.31 2.72
C ILE A 40 -1.75 13.45 3.96
N ALA A 41 -2.92 14.07 3.80
CA ALA A 41 -3.86 14.24 4.89
C ALA A 41 -4.36 12.90 5.41
N CYS A 42 -4.61 11.94 4.52
CA CYS A 42 -5.03 10.61 4.92
C CYS A 42 -3.97 9.94 5.78
N GLY A 43 -2.71 10.01 5.36
CA GLY A 43 -1.60 9.44 6.14
C GLY A 43 -1.49 10.09 7.51
N ASP A 44 -1.61 11.40 7.56
CA ASP A 44 -1.54 12.13 8.83
C ASP A 44 -2.69 11.73 9.75
N ASN A 45 -3.90 11.58 9.22
CA ASN A 45 -5.06 11.17 10.02
C ASN A 45 -4.89 9.76 10.54
N LEU A 46 -4.39 8.85 9.72
CA LEU A 46 -4.15 7.48 10.14
C LEU A 46 -3.07 7.41 11.22
N ARG A 47 -2.04 8.24 11.08
CA ARG A 47 -0.97 8.31 12.09
C ARG A 47 -1.51 8.85 13.40
N SER A 48 -2.28 9.92 13.35
CA SER A 48 -2.86 10.53 14.56
C SER A 48 -3.79 9.57 15.29
N ALA A 49 -4.48 8.70 14.55
CA ALA A 49 -5.39 7.73 15.13
C ALA A 49 -4.67 6.45 15.60
N GLY A 50 -3.36 6.37 15.39
CA GLY A 50 -2.58 5.23 15.89
C GLY A 50 -2.55 4.03 14.97
N HIS A 51 -2.97 4.19 13.72
CA HIS A 51 -3.05 3.05 12.79
C HIS A 51 -1.91 2.99 11.79
N PHE A 52 -1.20 4.08 11.56
CA PHE A 52 -0.19 4.16 10.50
C PHE A 52 1.17 3.72 11.02
N LEU A 53 1.73 2.66 10.44
CA LEU A 53 3.07 2.17 10.77
C LEU A 53 4.08 2.56 9.72
N GLY A 54 3.67 2.80 8.49
CA GLY A 54 4.55 3.21 7.42
C GLY A 54 3.82 3.22 6.10
N GLY A 55 4.46 3.75 5.08
CA GLY A 55 3.88 3.77 3.75
C GLY A 55 4.71 4.65 2.84
N ASN A 56 4.57 4.40 1.55
CA ASN A 56 5.25 5.18 0.53
C ASN A 56 4.49 5.12 -0.77
N ALA A 57 4.52 6.22 -1.51
CA ALA A 57 4.13 6.22 -2.91
C ALA A 57 5.30 5.72 -3.74
N LEU A 58 5.02 5.13 -4.87
CA LEU A 58 6.05 4.57 -5.74
C LEU A 58 6.10 5.36 -7.04
N GLN A 59 7.28 5.34 -7.67
CA GLN A 59 7.47 5.87 -9.01
C GLN A 59 6.71 4.99 -10.01
N PRO A 60 6.45 5.49 -11.23
CA PRO A 60 5.74 4.70 -12.24
C PRO A 60 6.43 3.38 -12.56
N VAL A 61 5.65 2.43 -13.07
CA VAL A 61 6.16 1.07 -13.30
C VAL A 61 7.28 1.01 -14.33
N ASN A 62 7.41 2.00 -15.21
CA ASN A 62 8.51 2.01 -16.16
C ASN A 62 9.86 2.24 -15.50
N THR A 63 9.89 2.60 -14.22
CA THR A 63 11.13 2.73 -13.45
C THR A 63 11.48 1.43 -12.74
N ALA A 64 10.62 0.42 -12.82
CA ALA A 64 10.82 -0.82 -12.09
C ALA A 64 11.92 -1.67 -12.71
N ALA A 65 12.50 -2.53 -11.89
CA ALA A 65 13.42 -3.56 -12.35
C ALA A 65 12.99 -4.85 -11.64
N THR A 66 13.01 -5.95 -12.40
CA THR A 66 12.63 -7.25 -11.86
C THR A 66 13.85 -8.14 -11.82
N LEU A 67 14.15 -8.66 -10.63
CA LEU A 67 15.28 -9.55 -10.39
C LEU A 67 14.78 -10.98 -10.23
N ARG A 68 15.42 -11.89 -10.96
CA ARG A 68 15.23 -13.33 -10.76
C ARG A 68 16.58 -13.97 -10.58
N VAL A 69 16.66 -14.94 -9.68
CA VAL A 69 17.87 -15.74 -9.53
C VAL A 69 17.54 -17.14 -10.04
N ARG A 70 18.28 -17.56 -11.06
CA ARG A 70 18.11 -18.89 -11.68
C ARG A 70 19.48 -19.53 -11.82
N ASP A 71 19.57 -20.78 -11.39
CA ASP A 71 20.85 -21.53 -11.42
C ASP A 71 21.94 -20.75 -10.70
N GLY A 72 21.59 -20.08 -9.59
CA GLY A 72 22.51 -19.31 -8.78
C GLY A 72 22.93 -17.97 -9.39
N ARG A 73 22.31 -17.54 -10.46
CA ARG A 73 22.68 -16.30 -11.16
C ARG A 73 21.56 -15.29 -11.14
N PRO A 74 21.86 -14.02 -10.88
CA PRO A 74 20.85 -12.98 -10.95
C PRO A 74 20.58 -12.59 -12.41
N HIS A 75 19.29 -12.41 -12.71
CA HIS A 75 18.83 -11.91 -14.00
C HIS A 75 17.93 -10.73 -13.74
N VAL A 76 18.28 -9.57 -14.29
CA VAL A 76 17.52 -8.34 -14.09
C VAL A 76 16.86 -7.95 -15.40
N THR A 77 15.55 -7.68 -15.32
CA THR A 77 14.76 -7.22 -16.46
C THR A 77 14.18 -5.86 -16.12
N ASP A 78 14.21 -4.93 -17.05
CA ASP A 78 13.56 -3.63 -16.87
C ASP A 78 12.05 -3.83 -16.86
N GLY A 79 11.38 -3.08 -16.00
CA GLY A 79 9.93 -3.10 -15.91
C GLY A 79 9.40 -3.95 -14.78
N PRO A 80 8.09 -3.94 -14.57
CA PRO A 80 7.45 -4.72 -13.50
C PRO A 80 7.47 -6.20 -13.85
N PHE A 81 7.31 -7.05 -12.81
CA PHE A 81 7.36 -8.48 -13.07
C PHE A 81 6.13 -8.96 -13.85
N ALA A 82 5.05 -8.20 -13.87
CA ALA A 82 3.85 -8.54 -14.62
C ALA A 82 3.20 -7.29 -15.21
N GLU A 83 2.65 -7.43 -16.42
CA GLU A 83 1.84 -6.37 -17.01
C GLU A 83 0.43 -6.52 -16.49
N THR A 84 -0.14 -5.42 -15.97
CA THR A 84 -1.44 -5.46 -15.34
C THR A 84 -2.27 -4.27 -15.79
N LYS A 85 -3.58 -4.37 -15.62
CA LYS A 85 -4.48 -3.28 -15.97
C LYS A 85 -4.33 -2.10 -15.00
N GLU A 86 -4.14 -2.40 -13.74
CA GLU A 86 -3.84 -1.40 -12.72
C GLU A 86 -2.45 -1.69 -12.17
N GLN A 87 -1.68 -0.67 -11.92
CA GLN A 87 -0.30 -0.79 -11.51
C GLN A 87 -0.16 -0.48 -10.02
N LEU A 88 0.76 -1.17 -9.36
CA LEU A 88 1.05 -0.90 -7.96
C LEU A 88 1.66 0.48 -7.84
N ALA A 89 1.00 1.35 -7.09
CA ALA A 89 1.37 2.76 -6.98
C ALA A 89 1.88 3.16 -5.61
N GLY A 90 1.72 2.29 -4.63
CA GLY A 90 2.17 2.61 -3.27
C GLY A 90 1.64 1.60 -2.28
N PHE A 91 1.95 1.84 -1.01
CA PHE A 91 1.47 0.96 0.03
C PHE A 91 1.37 1.70 1.36
N TYR A 92 0.50 1.17 2.22
CA TYR A 92 0.38 1.59 3.61
C TYR A 92 0.52 0.35 4.47
N LEU A 93 1.32 0.44 5.52
CA LEU A 93 1.37 -0.59 6.54
C LEU A 93 0.55 -0.10 7.71
N LEU A 94 -0.55 -0.78 7.99
CA LEU A 94 -1.49 -0.34 9.01
C LEU A 94 -1.61 -1.37 10.12
N GLU A 95 -1.95 -0.89 11.31
CA GLU A 95 -2.26 -1.73 12.44
C GLU A 95 -3.74 -1.54 12.79
N ALA A 96 -4.46 -2.64 12.98
CA ALA A 96 -5.88 -2.61 13.23
C ALA A 96 -6.29 -3.84 14.04
N GLU A 97 -7.49 -3.78 14.63
CA GLU A 97 -7.97 -4.87 15.47
C GLU A 97 -8.33 -6.11 14.66
N ASN A 98 -8.84 -5.89 13.46
CA ASN A 98 -9.31 -6.99 12.62
C ASN A 98 -9.45 -6.51 11.18
N LEU A 99 -9.83 -7.44 10.30
CA LEU A 99 -9.98 -7.15 8.88
C LEU A 99 -11.07 -6.10 8.63
N ASP A 100 -12.19 -6.18 9.36
CA ASP A 100 -13.27 -5.22 9.15
C ASP A 100 -12.80 -3.80 9.42
N GLN A 101 -12.02 -3.61 10.48
CA GLN A 101 -11.51 -2.27 10.79
C GLN A 101 -10.55 -1.79 9.70
N VAL A 102 -9.63 -2.65 9.25
CA VAL A 102 -8.68 -2.19 8.25
C VAL A 102 -9.36 -1.90 6.91
N ILE A 103 -10.43 -2.61 6.57
CA ILE A 103 -11.21 -2.31 5.37
C ILE A 103 -11.79 -0.90 5.47
N GLN A 104 -12.34 -0.54 6.64
CA GLN A 104 -12.88 0.80 6.83
C GLN A 104 -11.79 1.86 6.70
N LEU A 105 -10.63 1.60 7.29
CA LEU A 105 -9.51 2.54 7.22
C LEU A 105 -9.00 2.67 5.78
N ALA A 106 -8.82 1.54 5.10
CA ALA A 106 -8.30 1.52 3.73
C ALA A 106 -9.24 2.20 2.75
N GLY A 107 -10.54 2.15 3.01
CA GLY A 107 -11.53 2.82 2.16
C GLY A 107 -11.38 4.32 2.13
N LYS A 108 -10.65 4.89 3.10
CA LYS A 108 -10.40 6.33 3.16
C LYS A 108 -9.15 6.75 2.38
N ILE A 109 -8.36 5.79 1.91
CA ILE A 109 -7.19 6.07 1.10
C ILE A 109 -7.69 6.61 -0.24
N PRO A 110 -7.34 7.86 -0.60
CA PRO A 110 -7.98 8.51 -1.76
C PRO A 110 -7.94 7.72 -3.06
N PRO A 111 -6.83 7.06 -3.44
CA PRO A 111 -6.82 6.26 -4.67
C PRO A 111 -7.78 5.08 -4.66
N ALA A 112 -8.35 4.70 -3.52
CA ALA A 112 -9.33 3.62 -3.50
C ALA A 112 -10.52 3.89 -4.42
N ARG A 113 -10.87 5.16 -4.63
CA ARG A 113 -11.98 5.51 -5.52
C ARG A 113 -11.58 5.56 -6.99
N LEU A 114 -10.28 5.46 -7.28
CA LEU A 114 -9.76 5.48 -8.64
C LEU A 114 -9.27 4.11 -9.10
N GLY A 115 -9.01 3.23 -8.15
CA GLY A 115 -8.46 1.93 -8.44
C GLY A 115 -8.83 0.95 -7.34
N SER A 116 -7.83 0.26 -6.80
CA SER A 116 -8.07 -0.83 -5.86
C SER A 116 -7.08 -0.78 -4.71
N ILE A 117 -7.51 -1.26 -3.55
CA ILE A 117 -6.62 -1.47 -2.42
C ILE A 117 -6.66 -2.96 -2.09
N GLU A 118 -5.53 -3.63 -2.23
CA GLU A 118 -5.42 -5.03 -1.84
C GLU A 118 -4.91 -5.08 -0.40
N ILE A 119 -5.60 -5.79 0.46
CA ILE A 119 -5.28 -5.85 1.88
C ILE A 119 -4.73 -7.23 2.18
N ARG A 120 -3.50 -7.28 2.69
CA ARG A 120 -2.83 -8.55 3.00
C ARG A 120 -2.41 -8.56 4.47
N PRO A 121 -2.91 -9.51 5.27
CA PRO A 121 -2.41 -9.64 6.65
C PRO A 121 -0.92 -9.97 6.63
N ILE A 122 -0.19 -9.35 7.55
CA ILE A 122 1.24 -9.62 7.68
C ILE A 122 1.41 -10.93 8.45
N ARG A 123 2.29 -11.78 7.94
CA ARG A 123 2.68 -12.99 8.66
C ARG A 123 3.98 -12.70 9.39
N GLU A 124 3.96 -12.86 10.70
CA GLU A 124 5.17 -12.71 11.49
C GLU A 124 6.02 -13.95 11.30
N LEU A 125 7.28 -13.76 10.92
CA LEU A 125 8.19 -14.89 10.78
C LEU A 125 8.81 -15.17 12.13
N GLN A 126 8.70 -16.42 12.57
CA GLN A 126 9.26 -16.84 13.85
C GLN A 126 10.59 -17.51 13.60
N PRO A 127 11.63 -17.17 14.36
CA PRO A 127 12.96 -17.77 14.12
C PRO A 127 12.99 -19.25 14.41
N ASP A 128 12.06 -19.77 15.17
CA ASP A 128 11.93 -21.16 15.43
C ASP A 128 10.84 -21.41 16.39
#